data_3663b37557eabb27b684c715bfc4d7a4
#
_entry.id   3663b37557eabb27b684c715bfc4d7a4
#
_cell.length_a   1.000
_cell.length_b   1.000
_cell.length_c   1.000
_cell.angle_alpha   90.00
_cell.angle_beta   90.00
_cell.angle_gamma   90.00
#
_symmetry.space_group_name_H-M   'P 1'
#
loop_
_entity.id
_entity.type
_entity.pdbx_description
1 polymer ?
#
loop_
_entity_poly.entity_id
_entity_poly.type
_entity_poly.pdbx_seq_one_letter_code
_entity_poly.pdbx_strand_id
1 'polypeptide(L)'
;MGDKRHGCRCRVCGFGNHIEQKTVEFKEKLNAMQVCSWCGVVSAKSKCLSCMHMVCQECLEDATKAGVTSCWIDKEKFDLKDGGDQLQHALGKKIVHCTNADNGCAYTGSLRDLDSHLSKGCTSYLTECFECAERVPFKDLVSHFRTCEGVAGVLLRGTDGRSILDDIRNASKELEQALTSTSSDVRDAVGLFTKQLENLRGQLTVRSGGQADNEKSEYCNQ
;
A
#
# COMPACT_ATOMS: atom_id res chain seq x y z
N MET A 1 -6.24 11.76 -26.16
CA MET A 1 -7.36 10.81 -26.34
C MET A 1 -7.26 9.81 -25.19
N GLY A 2 -8.10 9.96 -24.16
CA GLY A 2 -8.09 9.08 -23.00
C GLY A 2 -8.70 7.74 -23.39
N ASP A 3 -7.92 6.71 -23.30
CA ASP A 3 -8.38 5.33 -23.45
C ASP A 3 -9.40 5.04 -22.32
N LYS A 4 -10.67 4.93 -22.68
CA LYS A 4 -11.73 4.49 -21.77
C LYS A 4 -11.48 3.04 -21.43
N ARG A 5 -10.76 2.79 -20.34
CA ARG A 5 -10.58 1.47 -19.77
C ARG A 5 -11.96 0.90 -19.46
N HIS A 6 -12.42 -0.05 -20.26
CA HIS A 6 -13.71 -0.74 -20.09
C HIS A 6 -13.66 -1.83 -19.00
N GLY A 7 -12.60 -1.83 -18.17
CA GLY A 7 -12.41 -2.77 -17.08
C GLY A 7 -13.31 -2.50 -15.87
N CYS A 8 -13.41 -3.46 -14.96
CA CYS A 8 -14.05 -3.27 -13.67
C CYS A 8 -13.03 -3.43 -12.54
N ARG A 9 -13.15 -2.60 -11.50
CA ARG A 9 -12.36 -2.72 -10.29
C ARG A 9 -13.16 -3.47 -9.23
N CYS A 10 -12.62 -4.59 -8.77
CA CYS A 10 -13.26 -5.44 -7.76
C CYS A 10 -12.25 -5.82 -6.69
N ARG A 11 -12.72 -5.96 -5.46
CA ARG A 11 -11.93 -6.54 -4.38
C ARG A 11 -11.85 -8.05 -4.61
N VAL A 12 -10.66 -8.63 -4.41
CA VAL A 12 -10.43 -10.07 -4.56
C VAL A 12 -10.07 -10.71 -3.22
N CYS A 13 -10.39 -12.01 -3.08
CA CYS A 13 -10.13 -12.78 -1.85
C CYS A 13 -9.78 -14.23 -2.22
N GLY A 14 -8.76 -14.79 -1.55
CA GLY A 14 -8.35 -16.19 -1.69
C GLY A 14 -7.52 -16.51 -2.94
N PHE A 15 -6.94 -15.52 -3.61
CA PHE A 15 -6.07 -15.72 -4.79
C PHE A 15 -4.58 -15.58 -4.49
N GLY A 16 -4.20 -15.25 -3.25
CA GLY A 16 -2.82 -15.14 -2.79
C GLY A 16 -2.65 -14.08 -1.70
N ASN A 17 -1.56 -14.19 -0.94
CA ASN A 17 -1.35 -13.35 0.24
C ASN A 17 -1.09 -11.87 -0.11
N HIS A 18 -0.43 -11.61 -1.26
CA HIS A 18 -0.08 -10.26 -1.68
C HIS A 18 -1.22 -9.49 -2.34
N ILE A 19 -2.29 -10.21 -2.74
CA ILE A 19 -3.50 -9.61 -3.33
C ILE A 19 -4.72 -9.77 -2.45
N GLU A 20 -4.59 -10.40 -1.29
CA GLU A 20 -5.71 -10.62 -0.36
C GLU A 20 -6.38 -9.30 0.01
N GLN A 21 -7.71 -9.24 -0.14
CA GLN A 21 -8.56 -8.06 0.10
C GLN A 21 -8.17 -6.79 -0.68
N LYS A 22 -7.29 -6.90 -1.69
CA LYS A 22 -6.93 -5.75 -2.55
C LYS A 22 -7.94 -5.53 -3.67
N THR A 23 -8.05 -4.28 -4.10
CA THR A 23 -8.80 -3.92 -5.31
C THR A 23 -7.94 -4.17 -6.54
N VAL A 24 -8.45 -4.98 -7.45
CA VAL A 24 -7.80 -5.37 -8.71
C VAL A 24 -8.65 -4.88 -9.87
N GLU A 25 -8.00 -4.34 -10.91
CA GLU A 25 -8.65 -3.92 -12.13
C GLU A 25 -8.63 -5.06 -13.15
N PHE A 26 -9.81 -5.58 -13.48
CA PHE A 26 -10.00 -6.59 -14.51
C PHE A 26 -10.08 -5.92 -15.88
N LYS A 27 -9.41 -6.49 -16.88
CA LYS A 27 -9.44 -5.99 -18.26
C LYS A 27 -10.84 -6.10 -18.89
N GLU A 28 -11.60 -7.12 -18.50
CA GLU A 28 -12.96 -7.37 -18.95
C GLU A 28 -13.95 -7.21 -17.80
N LYS A 29 -15.19 -6.83 -18.12
CA LYS A 29 -16.28 -6.87 -17.15
C LYS A 29 -16.51 -8.28 -16.64
N LEU A 30 -16.70 -8.39 -15.35
CA LEU A 30 -17.15 -9.62 -14.71
C LEU A 30 -18.68 -9.72 -14.80
N ASN A 31 -19.19 -10.93 -14.94
CA ASN A 31 -20.63 -11.20 -14.88
C ASN A 31 -21.07 -11.47 -13.43
N ALA A 32 -22.37 -11.49 -13.18
CA ALA A 32 -22.94 -11.69 -11.86
C ALA A 32 -22.54 -13.02 -11.19
N MET A 33 -22.25 -14.06 -12.01
CA MET A 33 -21.80 -15.36 -11.47
C MET A 33 -20.33 -15.36 -11.03
N GLN A 34 -19.58 -14.30 -11.28
CA GLN A 34 -18.15 -14.17 -10.95
C GLN A 34 -17.90 -13.30 -9.71
N VAL A 35 -18.96 -12.71 -9.18
CA VAL A 35 -18.88 -11.77 -8.06
C VAL A 35 -19.87 -12.20 -6.98
N CYS A 36 -19.47 -12.11 -5.72
CA CYS A 36 -20.38 -12.37 -4.61
C CYS A 36 -21.55 -11.38 -4.64
N SER A 37 -22.78 -11.91 -4.75
CA SER A 37 -24.00 -11.10 -4.82
C SER A 37 -24.26 -10.33 -3.51
N TRP A 38 -23.70 -10.76 -2.39
CA TRP A 38 -23.94 -10.15 -1.08
C TRP A 38 -22.93 -9.05 -0.74
N CYS A 39 -21.64 -9.25 -1.02
CA CYS A 39 -20.60 -8.29 -0.64
C CYS A 39 -19.83 -7.68 -1.81
N GLY A 40 -20.06 -8.13 -3.06
CA GLY A 40 -19.37 -7.59 -4.23
C GLY A 40 -17.92 -8.04 -4.41
N VAL A 41 -17.42 -8.98 -3.60
CA VAL A 41 -16.06 -9.50 -3.69
C VAL A 41 -15.95 -10.60 -4.74
N VAL A 42 -14.85 -10.62 -5.49
CA VAL A 42 -14.45 -11.74 -6.34
C VAL A 42 -13.66 -12.72 -5.49
N SER A 43 -14.27 -13.85 -5.15
CA SER A 43 -13.65 -14.83 -4.24
C SER A 43 -13.25 -16.11 -4.98
N ALA A 44 -12.09 -16.64 -4.59
CA ALA A 44 -11.65 -17.96 -5.01
C ALA A 44 -12.57 -19.07 -4.50
N LYS A 45 -13.26 -18.85 -3.40
CA LYS A 45 -14.21 -19.80 -2.78
C LYS A 45 -15.60 -19.18 -2.78
N SER A 46 -16.43 -19.58 -3.74
CA SER A 46 -17.81 -19.12 -3.84
C SER A 46 -18.73 -20.30 -4.07
N LYS A 47 -19.96 -20.19 -3.60
CA LYS A 47 -21.03 -21.18 -3.79
C LYS A 47 -22.19 -20.54 -4.53
N CYS A 48 -22.80 -21.30 -5.42
CA CYS A 48 -24.04 -20.93 -6.06
C CYS A 48 -25.21 -21.40 -5.23
N LEU A 49 -26.09 -20.48 -4.85
CA LEU A 49 -27.32 -20.81 -4.15
C LEU A 49 -28.37 -21.40 -5.12
N SER A 50 -29.42 -22.03 -4.60
CA SER A 50 -30.54 -22.55 -5.40
C SER A 50 -31.23 -21.47 -6.24
N CYS A 51 -31.27 -20.24 -5.74
CA CYS A 51 -31.78 -19.05 -6.40
C CYS A 51 -30.80 -18.42 -7.42
N MET A 52 -29.70 -19.12 -7.74
CA MET A 52 -28.67 -18.70 -8.73
C MET A 52 -27.81 -17.49 -8.30
N HIS A 53 -27.90 -17.01 -7.07
CA HIS A 53 -26.98 -16.02 -6.55
C HIS A 53 -25.66 -16.67 -6.12
N MET A 54 -24.52 -16.03 -6.51
CA MET A 54 -23.19 -16.44 -6.06
C MET A 54 -22.88 -15.79 -4.73
N VAL A 55 -22.39 -16.58 -3.77
CA VAL A 55 -22.02 -16.08 -2.45
C VAL A 55 -20.62 -16.58 -2.09
N CYS A 56 -19.75 -15.69 -1.63
CA CYS A 56 -18.43 -16.08 -1.16
C CYS A 56 -18.53 -16.86 0.15
N GLN A 57 -17.51 -17.65 0.44
CA GLN A 57 -17.51 -18.51 1.61
C GLN A 57 -17.63 -17.71 2.92
N GLU A 58 -16.96 -16.56 3.03
CA GLU A 58 -17.03 -15.68 4.21
C GLU A 58 -18.47 -15.22 4.49
N CYS A 59 -19.15 -14.68 3.46
CA CYS A 59 -20.54 -14.28 3.61
C CYS A 59 -21.45 -15.44 4.00
N LEU A 60 -21.19 -16.63 3.45
CA LEU A 60 -21.98 -17.83 3.76
C LEU A 60 -21.76 -18.31 5.19
N GLU A 61 -20.52 -18.30 5.66
CA GLU A 61 -20.18 -18.64 7.04
C GLU A 61 -20.80 -17.68 8.04
N ASP A 62 -20.75 -16.37 7.76
CA ASP A 62 -21.35 -15.35 8.60
C ASP A 62 -22.89 -15.48 8.64
N ALA A 63 -23.52 -15.74 7.51
CA ALA A 63 -24.95 -16.01 7.44
C ALA A 63 -25.33 -17.28 8.24
N THR A 64 -24.52 -18.34 8.10
CA THR A 64 -24.73 -19.59 8.84
C THR A 64 -24.61 -19.38 10.35
N LYS A 65 -23.59 -18.66 10.81
CA LYS A 65 -23.41 -18.30 12.23
C LYS A 65 -24.57 -17.46 12.76
N ALA A 66 -25.14 -16.60 11.92
CA ALA A 66 -26.31 -15.77 12.25
C ALA A 66 -27.65 -16.53 12.13
N GLY A 67 -27.65 -17.83 11.77
CA GLY A 67 -28.86 -18.62 11.58
C GLY A 67 -29.69 -18.22 10.36
N VAL A 68 -29.10 -17.56 9.38
CA VAL A 68 -29.78 -17.13 8.16
C VAL A 68 -29.90 -18.32 7.19
N THR A 69 -31.11 -18.60 6.77
CA THR A 69 -31.46 -19.72 5.85
C THR A 69 -32.04 -19.27 4.54
N SER A 70 -32.07 -17.95 4.28
CA SER A 70 -32.61 -17.35 3.08
C SER A 70 -31.63 -16.37 2.43
N CYS A 71 -31.64 -16.30 1.10
CA CYS A 71 -30.81 -15.36 0.33
C CYS A 71 -31.15 -13.91 0.68
N TRP A 72 -30.13 -13.07 0.85
CA TRP A 72 -30.32 -11.66 1.19
C TRP A 72 -30.94 -10.83 0.06
N ILE A 73 -30.82 -11.31 -1.18
CA ILE A 73 -31.31 -10.60 -2.36
C ILE A 73 -32.80 -10.84 -2.59
N ASP A 74 -33.21 -12.10 -2.76
CA ASP A 74 -34.57 -12.49 -3.14
C ASP A 74 -35.37 -13.11 -1.99
N LYS A 75 -34.75 -13.31 -0.82
CA LYS A 75 -35.36 -13.90 0.38
C LYS A 75 -35.77 -15.38 0.22
N GLU A 76 -35.43 -16.01 -0.89
CA GLU A 76 -35.68 -17.44 -1.10
C GLU A 76 -34.80 -18.29 -0.17
N LYS A 77 -35.36 -19.38 0.34
CA LYS A 77 -34.58 -20.37 1.08
C LYS A 77 -33.56 -20.99 0.13
N PHE A 78 -32.34 -21.16 0.61
CA PHE A 78 -31.28 -21.67 -0.25
C PHE A 78 -30.77 -23.04 0.20
N ASP A 79 -30.48 -23.87 -0.82
CA ASP A 79 -29.58 -25.01 -0.71
C ASP A 79 -28.31 -24.72 -1.49
N LEU A 80 -27.18 -25.24 -1.02
CA LEU A 80 -25.89 -25.05 -1.66
C LEU A 80 -25.77 -25.99 -2.87
N LYS A 81 -25.53 -25.43 -4.05
CA LYS A 81 -25.17 -26.19 -5.25
C LYS A 81 -23.66 -26.31 -5.40
N ASP A 82 -23.16 -27.45 -5.77
CA ASP A 82 -21.75 -27.68 -6.05
C ASP A 82 -21.39 -27.12 -7.43
N GLY A 83 -20.88 -25.91 -7.45
CA GLY A 83 -20.42 -25.25 -8.71
C GLY A 83 -19.12 -24.44 -8.56
N GLY A 84 -18.54 -24.41 -7.36
CA GLY A 84 -17.47 -23.47 -7.00
C GLY A 84 -16.13 -23.68 -7.70
N ASP A 85 -15.67 -24.93 -7.86
CA ASP A 85 -14.28 -25.19 -8.29
C ASP A 85 -14.01 -24.85 -9.76
N GLN A 86 -14.98 -25.08 -10.65
CA GLN A 86 -14.82 -24.72 -12.07
C GLN A 86 -14.82 -23.20 -12.26
N LEU A 87 -15.62 -22.47 -11.50
CA LEU A 87 -15.68 -21.02 -11.54
C LEU A 87 -14.37 -20.39 -11.02
N GLN A 88 -13.80 -20.94 -9.95
CA GLN A 88 -12.50 -20.51 -9.41
C GLN A 88 -11.38 -20.62 -10.44
N HIS A 89 -11.33 -21.75 -11.18
CA HIS A 89 -10.35 -21.94 -12.24
C HIS A 89 -10.49 -20.91 -13.36
N ALA A 90 -11.73 -20.62 -13.77
CA ALA A 90 -12.02 -19.61 -14.79
C ALA A 90 -11.66 -18.19 -14.32
N LEU A 91 -11.94 -17.82 -13.06
CA LEU A 91 -11.57 -16.54 -12.47
C LEU A 91 -10.05 -16.36 -12.40
N GLY A 92 -9.31 -17.38 -12.00
CA GLY A 92 -7.86 -17.34 -11.96
C GLY A 92 -7.19 -17.04 -13.31
N LYS A 93 -7.85 -17.32 -14.42
CA LYS A 93 -7.37 -17.02 -15.79
C LYS A 93 -7.73 -15.63 -16.30
N LYS A 94 -8.61 -14.89 -15.60
CA LYS A 94 -9.01 -13.54 -16.01
C LYS A 94 -7.81 -12.61 -16.01
N ILE A 95 -7.73 -11.79 -17.05
CA ILE A 95 -6.65 -10.83 -17.23
C ILE A 95 -6.91 -9.60 -16.36
N VAL A 96 -5.90 -9.21 -15.62
CA VAL A 96 -5.92 -8.10 -14.66
C VAL A 96 -4.70 -7.21 -14.84
N HIS A 97 -4.84 -5.97 -14.41
CA HIS A 97 -3.71 -5.05 -14.25
C HIS A 97 -3.12 -5.18 -12.83
N CYS A 98 -1.83 -4.87 -12.71
CA CYS A 98 -1.18 -4.80 -11.40
C CYS A 98 -1.90 -3.79 -10.50
N THR A 99 -1.99 -4.09 -9.21
CA THR A 99 -2.52 -3.15 -8.19
C THR A 99 -1.70 -1.86 -8.07
N ASN A 100 -0.45 -1.87 -8.56
CA ASN A 100 0.44 -0.71 -8.64
C ASN A 100 0.46 -0.07 -10.05
N ALA A 101 -0.57 -0.29 -10.88
CA ALA A 101 -0.66 0.29 -12.22
C ALA A 101 -0.71 1.82 -12.16
N ASP A 102 -1.39 2.39 -11.18
CA ASP A 102 -1.46 3.84 -10.95
C ASP A 102 -0.08 4.43 -10.59
N ASN A 103 0.86 3.60 -10.09
CA ASN A 103 2.26 3.94 -9.82
C ASN A 103 3.19 3.59 -10.99
N GLY A 104 2.64 3.32 -12.17
CA GLY A 104 3.38 3.07 -13.39
C GLY A 104 3.89 1.63 -13.55
N CYS A 105 3.25 0.63 -12.94
CA CYS A 105 3.47 -0.78 -13.27
C CYS A 105 2.72 -1.15 -14.54
N ALA A 106 3.44 -1.56 -15.58
CA ALA A 106 2.86 -1.97 -16.85
C ALA A 106 2.39 -3.45 -16.88
N TYR A 107 2.54 -4.18 -15.76
CA TYR A 107 2.18 -5.60 -15.73
C TYR A 107 0.69 -5.81 -15.99
N THR A 108 0.42 -6.71 -16.94
CA THR A 108 -0.91 -7.24 -17.22
C THR A 108 -0.78 -8.75 -17.38
N GLY A 109 -1.54 -9.51 -16.63
CA GLY A 109 -1.44 -10.96 -16.61
C GLY A 109 -2.66 -11.62 -15.98
N SER A 110 -2.62 -12.93 -15.75
CA SER A 110 -3.72 -13.64 -15.12
C SER A 110 -3.84 -13.25 -13.63
N LEU A 111 -5.06 -13.31 -13.09
CA LEU A 111 -5.29 -13.08 -11.66
C LEU A 111 -4.47 -14.03 -10.79
N ARG A 112 -4.28 -15.28 -11.24
CA ARG A 112 -3.45 -16.28 -10.55
C ARG A 112 -2.00 -15.86 -10.45
N ASP A 113 -1.44 -15.25 -11.50
CA ASP A 113 -0.02 -14.91 -11.57
C ASP A 113 0.28 -13.55 -10.91
N LEU A 114 -0.76 -12.75 -10.65
CA LEU A 114 -0.61 -11.43 -10.04
C LEU A 114 0.04 -11.48 -8.65
N ASP A 115 -0.29 -12.47 -7.83
CA ASP A 115 0.33 -12.64 -6.50
C ASP A 115 1.84 -12.87 -6.61
N SER A 116 2.26 -13.75 -7.52
CA SER A 116 3.68 -14.00 -7.78
C SER A 116 4.39 -12.77 -8.33
N HIS A 117 3.73 -11.99 -9.21
CA HIS A 117 4.28 -10.74 -9.71
C HIS A 117 4.50 -9.73 -8.57
N LEU A 118 3.52 -9.58 -7.68
CA LEU A 118 3.63 -8.64 -6.55
C LEU A 118 4.70 -9.06 -5.55
N SER A 119 4.88 -10.37 -5.31
CA SER A 119 5.85 -10.88 -4.35
C SER A 119 7.31 -10.82 -4.85
N LYS A 120 7.54 -10.92 -6.17
CA LYS A 120 8.89 -11.15 -6.72
C LYS A 120 9.35 -10.14 -7.76
N GLY A 121 8.44 -9.47 -8.44
CA GLY A 121 8.80 -8.72 -9.65
C GLY A 121 8.28 -7.30 -9.73
N CYS A 122 7.33 -6.90 -8.90
CA CYS A 122 6.78 -5.55 -8.97
C CYS A 122 7.70 -4.55 -8.25
N THR A 123 8.28 -3.61 -9.00
CA THR A 123 9.10 -2.52 -8.45
C THR A 123 8.34 -1.19 -8.33
N SER A 124 7.06 -1.18 -8.71
CA SER A 124 6.21 0.03 -8.68
C SER A 124 5.38 0.17 -7.40
N TYR A 125 5.66 -0.64 -6.35
CA TYR A 125 5.02 -0.42 -5.05
C TYR A 125 5.52 0.87 -4.42
N LEU A 126 4.65 1.53 -3.66
CA LEU A 126 5.03 2.74 -2.94
C LEU A 126 5.87 2.37 -1.72
N THR A 127 6.97 3.07 -1.57
CA THR A 127 7.81 3.09 -0.37
C THR A 127 7.92 4.51 0.15
N GLU A 128 8.26 4.66 1.41
CA GLU A 128 8.46 5.96 2.03
C GLU A 128 9.94 6.32 1.98
N CYS A 129 10.25 7.54 1.54
CA CYS A 129 11.61 8.06 1.58
C CYS A 129 11.99 8.31 3.04
N PHE A 130 13.13 7.79 3.47
CA PHE A 130 13.60 7.94 4.84
C PHE A 130 14.04 9.37 5.18
N GLU A 131 14.38 10.18 4.18
CA GLU A 131 14.88 11.54 4.38
C GLU A 131 13.77 12.60 4.40
N CYS A 132 12.72 12.44 3.57
CA CYS A 132 11.63 13.42 3.47
C CYS A 132 10.25 12.85 3.80
N ALA A 133 10.13 11.54 4.07
CA ALA A 133 8.89 10.82 4.30
C ALA A 133 7.88 10.87 3.11
N GLU A 134 8.32 11.29 1.93
CA GLU A 134 7.49 11.25 0.73
C GLU A 134 7.28 9.81 0.26
N ARG A 135 6.07 9.50 -0.20
CA ARG A 135 5.74 8.18 -0.76
C ARG A 135 6.06 8.16 -2.26
N VAL A 136 7.09 7.43 -2.62
CA VAL A 136 7.57 7.29 -4.01
C VAL A 136 7.53 5.82 -4.45
N PRO A 137 7.34 5.53 -5.75
CA PRO A 137 7.52 4.19 -6.27
C PRO A 137 8.95 3.70 -6.03
N PHE A 138 9.11 2.45 -5.57
CA PHE A 138 10.44 1.90 -5.27
C PHE A 138 11.41 2.01 -6.45
N LYS A 139 10.93 1.81 -7.68
CA LYS A 139 11.75 1.98 -8.89
C LYS A 139 12.33 3.38 -9.07
N ASP A 140 11.65 4.40 -8.53
CA ASP A 140 12.00 5.81 -8.68
C ASP A 140 12.77 6.35 -7.45
N LEU A 141 12.97 5.51 -6.42
CA LEU A 141 13.59 5.91 -5.16
C LEU A 141 15.01 6.45 -5.35
N VAL A 142 15.82 5.83 -6.22
CA VAL A 142 17.20 6.28 -6.50
C VAL A 142 17.22 7.64 -7.20
N SER A 143 16.29 7.88 -8.13
CA SER A 143 16.17 9.19 -8.79
C SER A 143 15.64 10.25 -7.83
N HIS A 144 14.69 9.87 -6.95
CA HIS A 144 14.17 10.76 -5.92
C HIS A 144 15.28 11.24 -4.97
N PHE A 145 16.20 10.40 -4.52
CA PHE A 145 17.32 10.81 -3.64
C PHE A 145 18.22 11.89 -4.24
N ARG A 146 18.27 12.01 -5.57
CA ARG A 146 19.06 13.08 -6.23
C ARG A 146 18.40 14.46 -6.15
N THR A 147 17.10 14.50 -5.94
CA THR A 147 16.26 15.71 -5.89
C THR A 147 15.50 15.83 -4.58
N CYS A 148 15.79 14.96 -3.62
CA CYS A 148 15.11 14.92 -2.34
C CYS A 148 15.45 16.18 -1.53
N GLU A 149 14.43 16.88 -1.08
CA GLU A 149 14.57 18.05 -0.21
C GLU A 149 14.72 17.68 1.27
N GLY A 150 14.77 16.38 1.58
CA GLY A 150 14.99 15.86 2.91
C GLY A 150 16.41 16.12 3.41
N VAL A 151 16.66 15.77 4.64
CA VAL A 151 18.00 15.93 5.25
C VAL A 151 18.71 14.58 5.22
N ALA A 152 19.79 14.50 4.43
CA ALA A 152 20.58 13.27 4.28
C ALA A 152 21.02 12.72 5.65
N GLY A 153 20.81 11.43 5.86
CA GLY A 153 21.18 10.74 7.10
C GLY A 153 20.20 10.94 8.28
N VAL A 154 19.06 11.64 8.07
CA VAL A 154 17.99 11.73 9.07
C VAL A 154 16.89 10.75 8.70
N LEU A 155 16.75 9.69 9.48
CA LEU A 155 15.67 8.71 9.31
C LEU A 155 14.39 9.25 9.94
N LEU A 156 13.38 9.47 9.09
CA LEU A 156 12.06 9.87 9.56
C LEU A 156 11.20 8.64 9.83
N ARG A 157 10.68 8.53 11.04
CA ARG A 157 9.68 7.51 11.39
C ARG A 157 8.35 8.19 11.66
N GLY A 158 7.40 7.99 10.74
CA GLY A 158 6.03 8.48 10.91
C GLY A 158 5.84 9.99 10.76
N THR A 159 4.67 10.48 11.21
CA THR A 159 4.26 11.89 11.14
C THR A 159 5.14 12.84 11.95
N ASP A 160 5.73 12.33 13.05
CA ASP A 160 6.57 13.14 13.93
C ASP A 160 7.88 13.60 13.27
N GLY A 161 8.41 12.76 12.35
CA GLY A 161 9.62 13.08 11.62
C GLY A 161 9.44 14.26 10.65
N ARG A 162 8.28 14.40 10.01
CA ARG A 162 7.99 15.57 9.14
C ARG A 162 7.96 16.86 9.93
N SER A 163 7.29 16.86 11.08
CA SER A 163 7.22 18.01 11.96
C SER A 163 8.61 18.49 12.38
N ILE A 164 9.49 17.56 12.78
CA ILE A 164 10.87 17.89 13.16
C ILE A 164 11.67 18.47 11.99
N LEU A 165 11.52 17.93 10.78
CA LEU A 165 12.21 18.48 9.61
C LEU A 165 11.69 19.84 9.20
N ASP A 166 10.37 20.05 9.27
CA ASP A 166 9.76 21.35 8.97
C ASP A 166 10.18 22.38 10.01
N ASP A 167 10.26 21.99 11.29
CA ASP A 167 10.76 22.84 12.35
C ASP A 167 12.24 23.20 12.16
N ILE A 168 13.10 22.23 11.77
CA ILE A 168 14.51 22.48 11.44
C ILE A 168 14.64 23.38 10.21
N ARG A 169 13.82 23.16 9.17
CA ARG A 169 13.83 23.96 7.94
C ARG A 169 13.34 25.38 8.18
N ASN A 170 12.31 25.54 9.01
CA ASN A 170 11.79 26.83 9.40
C ASN A 170 12.79 27.59 10.28
N ALA A 171 13.40 26.94 11.26
CA ALA A 171 14.46 27.52 12.07
C ALA A 171 15.68 27.96 11.22
N SER A 172 16.06 27.16 10.22
CA SER A 172 17.13 27.55 9.29
C SER A 172 16.76 28.78 8.47
N LYS A 173 15.52 28.88 7.95
CA LYS A 173 15.04 30.06 7.23
C LYS A 173 14.97 31.31 8.09
N GLU A 174 14.51 31.18 9.33
CA GLU A 174 14.47 32.27 10.28
C GLU A 174 15.87 32.77 10.63
N LEU A 175 16.84 31.85 10.77
CA LEU A 175 18.25 32.17 10.96
C LEU A 175 18.86 32.88 9.76
N GLU A 176 18.58 32.43 8.53
CA GLU A 176 19.03 33.09 7.30
C GLU A 176 18.43 34.50 7.16
N GLN A 177 17.16 34.70 7.51
CA GLN A 177 16.51 36.00 7.53
C GLN A 177 17.11 36.94 8.59
N ALA A 178 17.42 36.42 9.78
CA ALA A 178 18.09 37.19 10.83
C ALA A 178 19.52 37.57 10.42
N LEU A 179 20.24 36.71 9.69
CA LEU A 179 21.59 36.99 9.16
C LEU A 179 21.60 38.13 8.14
N THR A 180 20.55 38.29 7.35
CA THR A 180 20.47 39.36 6.35
C THR A 180 20.19 40.74 6.95
N SER A 181 19.70 40.78 8.19
CA SER A 181 19.21 42.03 8.83
C SER A 181 20.12 42.59 9.94
N THR A 182 21.21 41.92 10.34
CA THR A 182 21.97 42.32 11.56
C THR A 182 23.49 42.29 11.39
N SER A 183 24.18 43.02 12.31
CA SER A 183 25.63 43.28 12.34
C SER A 183 26.51 42.04 12.61
N SER A 184 27.84 42.17 12.45
CA SER A 184 28.83 41.08 12.46
C SER A 184 28.78 40.20 13.74
N ASP A 185 28.44 40.77 14.89
CA ASP A 185 28.41 40.05 16.19
C ASP A 185 27.27 39.00 16.28
N VAL A 186 26.15 39.25 15.61
CA VAL A 186 25.04 38.29 15.51
C VAL A 186 25.39 37.17 14.55
N ARG A 187 26.21 37.44 13.55
CA ARG A 187 26.65 36.46 12.56
C ARG A 187 27.48 35.35 13.19
N ASP A 188 28.36 35.72 14.16
CA ASP A 188 29.18 34.76 14.92
C ASP A 188 28.35 33.92 15.88
N ALA A 189 27.37 34.55 16.56
CA ALA A 189 26.46 33.85 17.45
C ALA A 189 25.57 32.84 16.70
N VAL A 190 25.09 33.21 15.53
CA VAL A 190 24.30 32.31 14.65
C VAL A 190 25.16 31.18 14.11
N GLY A 191 26.44 31.44 13.76
CA GLY A 191 27.37 30.38 13.37
C GLY A 191 27.59 29.33 14.46
N LEU A 192 27.62 29.77 15.73
CA LEU A 192 27.69 28.90 16.90
C LEU A 192 26.38 28.07 17.05
N PHE A 193 25.23 28.70 16.87
CA PHE A 193 23.92 28.04 16.94
C PHE A 193 23.75 27.01 15.84
N THR A 194 24.18 27.30 14.61
CA THR A 194 24.16 26.36 13.49
C THR A 194 25.02 25.13 13.79
N LYS A 195 26.22 25.32 14.36
CA LYS A 195 27.07 24.20 14.82
C LYS A 195 26.42 23.35 15.91
N GLN A 196 25.68 23.96 16.83
CA GLN A 196 24.95 23.23 17.88
C GLN A 196 23.80 22.42 17.28
N LEU A 197 23.05 22.96 16.32
CA LEU A 197 21.99 22.25 15.59
C LEU A 197 22.55 21.07 14.78
N GLU A 198 23.69 21.25 14.11
CA GLU A 198 24.38 20.16 13.39
C GLU A 198 24.85 19.05 14.34
N ASN A 199 25.31 19.41 15.54
CA ASN A 199 25.72 18.45 16.57
C ASN A 199 24.52 17.67 17.14
N LEU A 200 23.38 18.33 17.41
CA LEU A 200 22.12 17.69 17.80
C LEU A 200 21.59 16.78 16.71
N ARG A 201 21.70 17.20 15.46
CA ARG A 201 21.38 16.39 14.29
C ARG A 201 22.23 15.11 14.24
N GLY A 202 23.55 15.23 14.46
CA GLY A 202 24.46 14.08 14.55
C GLY A 202 24.10 13.12 15.70
N GLN A 203 23.68 13.65 16.85
CA GLN A 203 23.25 12.83 17.98
C GLN A 203 21.93 12.08 17.74
N LEU A 204 21.00 12.67 16.98
CA LEU A 204 19.76 12.01 16.58
C LEU A 204 20.02 10.84 15.62
N THR A 205 20.96 11.00 14.67
CA THR A 205 21.35 9.92 13.75
C THR A 205 22.05 8.76 14.47
N VAL A 206 22.90 9.05 15.45
CA VAL A 206 23.58 7.99 16.25
C VAL A 206 22.58 7.21 17.11
N ARG A 207 21.57 7.89 17.70
CA ARG A 207 20.54 7.20 18.51
C ARG A 207 19.60 6.32 17.68
N SER A 208 19.29 6.71 16.44
CA SER A 208 18.45 5.89 15.55
C SER A 208 19.22 4.72 14.94
N GLY A 209 20.55 4.84 14.73
CA GLY A 209 21.41 3.74 14.27
C GLY A 209 21.59 2.63 15.31
N GLY A 210 21.69 2.99 16.60
CA GLY A 210 21.87 2.02 17.67
C GLY A 210 20.65 1.15 17.98
N GLN A 211 19.44 1.59 17.60
CA GLN A 211 18.24 0.76 17.76
C GLN A 211 18.00 -0.20 16.59
N ALA A 212 18.49 0.11 15.39
CA ALA A 212 18.34 -0.76 14.23
C ALA A 212 19.20 -2.03 14.33
N ASP A 213 20.36 -1.95 14.98
CA ASP A 213 21.26 -3.11 15.15
C ASP A 213 20.74 -4.09 16.22
N ASN A 214 19.96 -3.62 17.20
CA ASN A 214 19.40 -4.48 18.24
C ASN A 214 18.16 -5.27 17.77
N GLU A 215 17.34 -4.72 16.86
CA GLU A 215 16.19 -5.44 16.33
C GLU A 215 16.57 -6.50 15.28
N LYS A 216 17.70 -6.34 14.57
CA LYS A 216 18.17 -7.36 13.62
C LYS A 216 18.77 -8.62 14.29
N SER A 217 19.19 -8.51 15.55
CA SER A 217 19.76 -9.65 16.28
C SER A 217 18.70 -10.65 16.79
N GLU A 218 17.45 -10.21 16.99
CA GLU A 218 16.40 -11.09 17.51
C GLU A 218 15.67 -11.92 16.42
N TYR A 219 15.76 -11.51 15.13
CA TYR A 219 15.07 -12.22 14.04
C TYR A 219 15.89 -13.32 13.36
N CYS A 220 17.17 -13.50 13.72
CA CYS A 220 18.05 -14.55 13.14
C CYS A 220 18.16 -15.84 13.98
N ASN A 221 17.44 -15.98 15.11
CA ASN A 221 17.53 -17.16 15.99
C ASN A 221 16.14 -17.79 16.30
N GLN A 222 15.26 -17.89 15.30
CA GLN A 222 14.14 -18.86 15.35
C GLN A 222 13.98 -19.58 14.03
#